data_c46ac6337c80d4c248c0b250a2130d70
#
_entry.id   c46ac6337c80d4c248c0b250a2130d70
#
_cell.length_a   1.000
_cell.length_b   1.000
_cell.length_c   1.000
_cell.angle_alpha   90.00
_cell.angle_beta   90.00
_cell.angle_gamma   90.00
#
_symmetry.space_group_name_H-M   'P 1'
#
loop_
_entity.id
_entity.type
_entity.pdbx_description
1 polymer ?
#
loop_
_entity_poly.entity_id
_entity_poly.type
_entity_poly.pdbx_seq_one_letter_code
_entity_poly.pdbx_strand_id
1 'polypeptide(L)'
;MCRIVSRFVLILAMLSPVGAGAGAGIDVLILGDSLSAAFNMPLERGWVNLLQQRVNDLYPGCKVINASVSGETAANAVNRLPQLIAEYQPEVVVIELGGNDGLRGFKLLQIEKDLQRLIDIAQQAKAGVVLTGIQLNPNYGPRYNTEFRNMYAKLAKKNATGLVPFILEGIGEDPDKMQADGIHPTADAQQLVLENMWPYIETAIKARLAK
;
A
#
# COMPACT_ATOMS: atom_id res chain seq x y z
N MET A 1 59.74 57.03 17.09
CA MET A 1 58.45 57.21 16.41
C MET A 1 58.11 55.86 15.77
N CYS A 2 57.27 55.01 16.41
CA CYS A 2 56.91 53.74 15.98
C CYS A 2 55.48 53.80 15.43
N ARG A 3 55.28 53.49 14.11
CA ARG A 3 53.98 53.50 13.45
C ARG A 3 53.38 52.08 13.54
N ILE A 4 52.28 51.93 14.32
CA ILE A 4 51.49 50.73 14.39
C ILE A 4 50.55 50.74 13.19
N VAL A 5 50.74 49.80 12.25
CA VAL A 5 49.80 49.53 11.13
C VAL A 5 48.78 48.49 11.57
N SER A 6 47.57 48.98 11.86
CA SER A 6 46.43 48.07 12.19
C SER A 6 45.91 47.42 10.90
N ARG A 7 46.02 46.07 10.79
CA ARG A 7 45.43 45.30 9.71
C ARG A 7 43.99 44.93 10.10
N PHE A 8 43.04 45.55 9.46
CA PHE A 8 41.65 45.08 9.50
C PHE A 8 41.51 43.80 8.67
N VAL A 9 41.16 42.67 9.31
CA VAL A 9 40.78 41.45 8.64
C VAL A 9 39.28 41.49 8.43
N LEU A 10 38.88 41.62 7.17
CA LEU A 10 37.46 41.55 6.76
C LEU A 10 37.06 40.07 6.68
N ILE A 11 36.28 39.59 7.68
CA ILE A 11 35.69 38.26 7.64
C ILE A 11 34.45 38.33 6.76
N LEU A 12 34.58 37.82 5.54
CA LEU A 12 33.47 37.66 4.61
C LEU A 12 32.69 36.38 5.03
N ALA A 13 31.58 36.56 5.74
CA ALA A 13 30.68 35.44 6.06
C ALA A 13 30.01 34.96 4.77
N MET A 14 30.45 33.82 4.25
CA MET A 14 29.74 33.11 3.18
C MET A 14 28.42 32.57 3.72
N LEU A 15 27.31 33.23 3.40
CA LEU A 15 26.00 32.63 3.54
C LEU A 15 25.89 31.51 2.49
N SER A 16 26.03 30.28 2.95
CA SER A 16 25.64 29.12 2.14
C SER A 16 24.12 29.19 1.90
N PRO A 17 23.65 29.08 0.66
CA PRO A 17 22.21 28.95 0.43
C PRO A 17 21.73 27.68 1.15
N VAL A 18 20.80 27.83 2.08
CA VAL A 18 20.02 26.73 2.61
C VAL A 18 19.28 26.14 1.40
N GLY A 19 19.74 25.01 0.91
CA GLY A 19 19.08 24.27 -0.14
C GLY A 19 17.64 24.03 0.31
N ALA A 20 16.68 24.51 -0.46
CA ALA A 20 15.29 24.12 -0.31
C ALA A 20 15.26 22.59 -0.33
N GLY A 21 15.06 21.97 0.83
CA GLY A 21 14.90 20.53 0.93
C GLY A 21 13.76 20.18 0.00
N ALA A 22 14.04 19.36 -1.03
CA ALA A 22 13.00 18.65 -1.73
C ALA A 22 12.17 17.97 -0.64
N GLY A 23 10.88 18.30 -0.52
CA GLY A 23 10.01 17.73 0.50
C GLY A 23 10.18 16.21 0.45
N ALA A 24 10.42 15.60 1.61
CA ALA A 24 10.57 14.16 1.69
C ALA A 24 9.34 13.53 1.03
N GLY A 25 9.56 12.76 -0.03
CA GLY A 25 8.48 12.06 -0.73
C GLY A 25 7.82 11.05 0.21
N ILE A 26 6.60 10.67 -0.11
CA ILE A 26 5.86 9.65 0.64
C ILE A 26 6.14 8.28 0.03
N ASP A 27 6.65 7.36 0.82
CA ASP A 27 6.85 5.97 0.41
C ASP A 27 5.60 5.14 0.74
N VAL A 28 5.02 4.52 -0.30
CA VAL A 28 3.82 3.68 -0.22
C VAL A 28 4.23 2.22 -0.38
N LEU A 29 4.09 1.43 0.67
CA LEU A 29 4.34 -0.02 0.64
C LEU A 29 3.05 -0.78 0.30
N ILE A 30 3.08 -1.56 -0.77
CA ILE A 30 2.02 -2.51 -1.11
C ILE A 30 2.40 -3.88 -0.56
N LEU A 31 1.66 -4.32 0.45
CA LEU A 31 1.78 -5.64 1.06
C LEU A 31 0.57 -6.47 0.60
N GLY A 32 0.76 -7.23 -0.46
CA GLY A 32 -0.31 -7.95 -1.12
C GLY A 32 0.06 -9.38 -1.52
N ASP A 33 -0.88 -10.01 -2.20
CA ASP A 33 -0.71 -11.35 -2.75
C ASP A 33 -0.59 -11.34 -4.29
N SER A 34 -1.13 -12.35 -4.95
CA SER A 34 -1.07 -12.49 -6.41
C SER A 34 -1.82 -11.39 -7.17
N LEU A 35 -2.85 -10.77 -6.58
CA LEU A 35 -3.57 -9.67 -7.21
C LEU A 35 -2.69 -8.43 -7.38
N SER A 36 -1.74 -8.24 -6.47
CA SER A 36 -0.79 -7.10 -6.49
C SER A 36 0.59 -7.48 -7.05
N ALA A 37 0.91 -8.78 -7.14
CA ALA A 37 2.18 -9.27 -7.68
C ALA A 37 2.21 -9.43 -9.21
N ALA A 38 1.20 -8.95 -9.93
CA ALA A 38 1.04 -9.10 -11.39
C ALA A 38 1.09 -10.57 -11.84
N PHE A 39 0.31 -11.43 -11.17
CA PHE A 39 0.29 -12.87 -11.44
C PHE A 39 0.00 -13.17 -12.92
N ASN A 40 0.86 -14.00 -13.54
CA ASN A 40 0.74 -14.48 -14.91
C ASN A 40 0.65 -13.34 -15.97
N MET A 41 1.30 -12.21 -15.71
CA MET A 41 1.41 -11.10 -16.66
C MET A 41 2.75 -10.35 -16.49
N PRO A 42 3.19 -9.55 -17.47
CA PRO A 42 4.35 -8.66 -17.30
C PRO A 42 4.12 -7.69 -16.14
N LEU A 43 5.14 -7.47 -15.31
CA LEU A 43 5.07 -6.59 -14.14
C LEU A 43 4.60 -5.17 -14.49
N GLU A 44 5.02 -4.69 -15.66
CA GLU A 44 4.70 -3.35 -16.18
C GLU A 44 3.21 -3.15 -16.41
N ARG A 45 2.46 -4.23 -16.60
CA ARG A 45 1.01 -4.22 -16.81
C ARG A 45 0.22 -4.33 -15.51
N GLY A 46 0.85 -4.72 -14.39
CA GLY A 46 0.18 -4.84 -13.10
C GLY A 46 -0.23 -3.48 -12.54
N TRP A 47 -1.35 -3.44 -11.80
CA TRP A 47 -1.92 -2.21 -11.24
C TRP A 47 -0.94 -1.45 -10.34
N VAL A 48 -0.03 -2.15 -9.64
CA VAL A 48 0.96 -1.49 -8.77
C VAL A 48 1.98 -0.70 -9.57
N ASN A 49 2.40 -1.19 -10.75
CA ASN A 49 3.26 -0.42 -11.63
C ASN A 49 2.53 0.77 -12.25
N LEU A 50 1.26 0.60 -12.63
CA LEU A 50 0.41 1.71 -13.08
C LEU A 50 0.20 2.74 -11.97
N LEU A 51 0.08 2.30 -10.71
CA LEU A 51 0.06 3.18 -9.54
C LEU A 51 1.35 3.98 -9.42
N GLN A 52 2.52 3.35 -9.56
CA GLN A 52 3.80 4.07 -9.50
C GLN A 52 3.90 5.15 -10.58
N GLN A 53 3.45 4.87 -11.81
CA GLN A 53 3.41 5.86 -12.88
C GLN A 53 2.52 7.05 -12.49
N ARG A 54 1.29 6.80 -12.04
CA ARG A 54 0.36 7.84 -11.58
C ARG A 54 0.91 8.66 -10.41
N VAL A 55 1.55 8.01 -9.46
CA VAL A 55 2.18 8.68 -8.32
C VAL A 55 3.34 9.56 -8.77
N ASN A 56 4.17 9.11 -9.71
CA ASN A 56 5.26 9.93 -10.25
C ASN A 56 4.74 11.22 -10.90
N ASP A 57 3.61 11.13 -11.63
CA ASP A 57 3.04 12.27 -12.34
C ASP A 57 2.39 13.29 -11.40
N LEU A 58 1.71 12.82 -10.35
CA LEU A 58 0.91 13.67 -9.47
C LEU A 58 1.65 14.09 -8.20
N TYR A 59 2.59 13.29 -7.72
CA TYR A 59 3.31 13.46 -6.46
C TYR A 59 4.81 13.20 -6.64
N PRO A 60 5.54 14.08 -7.37
CA PRO A 60 6.97 13.88 -7.62
C PRO A 60 7.75 13.69 -6.31
N GLY A 61 8.59 12.66 -6.27
CA GLY A 61 9.38 12.27 -5.10
C GLY A 61 8.74 11.18 -4.25
N CYS A 62 7.44 10.86 -4.44
CA CYS A 62 6.81 9.71 -3.81
C CYS A 62 7.17 8.41 -4.53
N LYS A 63 7.28 7.31 -3.78
CA LYS A 63 7.61 5.98 -4.32
C LYS A 63 6.57 4.96 -3.94
N VAL A 64 6.37 3.97 -4.82
CA VAL A 64 5.55 2.79 -4.54
C VAL A 64 6.47 1.56 -4.48
N ILE A 65 6.51 0.91 -3.33
CA ILE A 65 7.28 -0.31 -3.09
C ILE A 65 6.31 -1.49 -3.17
N ASN A 66 6.46 -2.36 -4.17
CA ASN A 66 5.67 -3.58 -4.26
C ASN A 66 6.37 -4.72 -3.53
N ALA A 67 5.88 -5.07 -2.35
CA ALA A 67 6.34 -6.19 -1.54
C ALA A 67 5.38 -7.39 -1.59
N SER A 68 4.51 -7.45 -2.60
CA SER A 68 3.50 -8.50 -2.75
C SER A 68 4.13 -9.83 -3.20
N VAL A 69 3.59 -10.93 -2.68
CA VAL A 69 4.03 -12.30 -3.00
C VAL A 69 2.83 -13.17 -3.35
N SER A 70 2.84 -13.77 -4.55
CA SER A 70 1.76 -14.68 -4.97
C SER A 70 1.56 -15.81 -3.97
N GLY A 71 0.30 -16.06 -3.58
CA GLY A 71 -0.05 -17.10 -2.60
C GLY A 71 0.16 -16.68 -1.14
N GLU A 72 0.53 -15.43 -0.86
CA GLU A 72 0.74 -14.91 0.49
C GLU A 72 -0.53 -15.01 1.33
N THR A 73 -0.36 -15.35 2.61
CA THR A 73 -1.41 -15.31 3.62
C THR A 73 -1.16 -14.17 4.60
N ALA A 74 -2.22 -13.73 5.29
CA ALA A 74 -2.08 -12.71 6.32
C ALA A 74 -1.07 -13.14 7.41
N ALA A 75 -1.07 -14.41 7.82
CA ALA A 75 -0.13 -14.95 8.81
C ALA A 75 1.34 -14.87 8.34
N ASN A 76 1.63 -15.19 7.07
CA ASN A 76 2.98 -15.10 6.53
C ASN A 76 3.45 -13.64 6.45
N ALA A 77 2.58 -12.75 5.99
CA ALA A 77 2.88 -11.32 5.89
C ALA A 77 3.18 -10.69 7.26
N VAL A 78 2.53 -11.14 8.36
CA VAL A 78 2.84 -10.70 9.73
C VAL A 78 4.33 -10.91 10.06
N ASN A 79 4.94 -11.98 9.58
CA ASN A 79 6.36 -12.27 9.84
C ASN A 79 7.30 -11.41 8.97
N ARG A 80 6.85 -10.96 7.80
CA ARG A 80 7.66 -10.17 6.84
C ARG A 80 7.58 -8.67 7.09
N LEU A 81 6.42 -8.17 7.48
CA LEU A 81 6.15 -6.73 7.57
C LEU A 81 7.14 -5.96 8.47
N PRO A 82 7.58 -6.47 9.65
CA PRO A 82 8.56 -5.75 10.46
C PRO A 82 9.87 -5.44 9.73
N GLN A 83 10.39 -6.39 8.95
CA GLN A 83 11.59 -6.19 8.17
C GLN A 83 11.37 -5.17 7.04
N LEU A 84 10.24 -5.25 6.33
CA LEU A 84 9.89 -4.32 5.26
C LEU A 84 9.75 -2.88 5.79
N ILE A 85 9.14 -2.72 6.96
CA ILE A 85 9.04 -1.41 7.62
C ILE A 85 10.42 -0.88 8.00
N ALA A 86 11.30 -1.72 8.55
CA ALA A 86 12.65 -1.30 8.93
C ALA A 86 13.49 -0.89 7.70
N GLU A 87 13.31 -1.57 6.57
CA GLU A 87 14.03 -1.33 5.33
C GLU A 87 13.54 -0.08 4.59
N TYR A 88 12.23 0.04 4.41
CA TYR A 88 11.63 1.07 3.54
C TYR A 88 11.07 2.27 4.30
N GLN A 89 10.82 2.16 5.61
CA GLN A 89 10.23 3.20 6.45
C GLN A 89 9.00 3.88 5.81
N PRO A 90 8.03 3.11 5.30
CA PRO A 90 6.93 3.65 4.52
C PRO A 90 6.01 4.53 5.36
N GLU A 91 5.54 5.65 4.79
CA GLU A 91 4.53 6.49 5.40
C GLU A 91 3.11 5.96 5.20
N VAL A 92 2.91 5.12 4.18
CA VAL A 92 1.63 4.46 3.90
C VAL A 92 1.87 2.97 3.66
N VAL A 93 1.06 2.12 4.29
CA VAL A 93 1.03 0.67 4.03
C VAL A 93 -0.36 0.30 3.50
N VAL A 94 -0.40 -0.26 2.31
CA VAL A 94 -1.60 -0.85 1.71
C VAL A 94 -1.57 -2.34 2.00
N ILE A 95 -2.58 -2.87 2.71
CA ILE A 95 -2.71 -4.29 3.07
C ILE A 95 -3.77 -4.91 2.16
N GLU A 96 -3.33 -5.67 1.16
CA GLU A 96 -4.17 -6.40 0.20
C GLU A 96 -3.95 -7.90 0.42
N LEU A 97 -4.54 -8.46 1.49
CA LEU A 97 -4.31 -9.82 1.98
C LEU A 97 -5.58 -10.43 2.58
N GLY A 98 -5.56 -11.75 2.74
CA GLY A 98 -6.66 -12.54 3.28
C GLY A 98 -7.39 -13.37 2.22
N GLY A 99 -7.20 -13.05 0.94
CA GLY A 99 -7.76 -13.83 -0.17
C GLY A 99 -7.33 -15.29 -0.12
N ASN A 100 -6.03 -15.55 -0.02
CA ASN A 100 -5.48 -16.90 0.09
C ASN A 100 -5.91 -17.63 1.35
N ASP A 101 -6.06 -16.92 2.47
CA ASP A 101 -6.58 -17.49 3.71
C ASP A 101 -8.02 -17.95 3.52
N GLY A 102 -8.87 -17.11 2.93
CA GLY A 102 -10.26 -17.42 2.61
C GLY A 102 -10.39 -18.57 1.63
N LEU A 103 -9.62 -18.56 0.53
CA LEU A 103 -9.60 -19.64 -0.49
C LEU A 103 -9.20 -21.01 0.11
N ARG A 104 -8.35 -21.01 1.13
CA ARG A 104 -7.95 -22.22 1.89
C ARG A 104 -8.93 -22.61 2.99
N GLY A 105 -10.01 -21.85 3.17
CA GLY A 105 -11.03 -22.10 4.18
C GLY A 105 -10.56 -21.90 5.61
N PHE A 106 -9.62 -21.01 5.86
CA PHE A 106 -9.14 -20.72 7.21
C PHE A 106 -10.27 -20.12 8.07
N LYS A 107 -10.16 -20.30 9.39
CA LYS A 107 -11.14 -19.75 10.31
C LYS A 107 -11.11 -18.23 10.26
N LEU A 108 -12.26 -17.59 10.06
CA LEU A 108 -12.38 -16.12 9.97
C LEU A 108 -11.73 -15.41 11.16
N LEU A 109 -11.91 -15.93 12.37
CA LEU A 109 -11.29 -15.37 13.57
C LEU A 109 -9.75 -15.33 13.49
N GLN A 110 -9.12 -16.31 12.81
CA GLN A 110 -7.67 -16.32 12.64
C GLN A 110 -7.25 -15.27 11.60
N ILE A 111 -7.96 -15.20 10.48
CA ILE A 111 -7.72 -14.19 9.44
C ILE A 111 -7.87 -12.79 10.03
N GLU A 112 -8.95 -12.54 10.80
CA GLU A 112 -9.18 -11.25 11.46
C GLU A 112 -8.02 -10.88 12.41
N LYS A 113 -7.52 -11.85 13.18
CA LYS A 113 -6.38 -11.63 14.10
C LYS A 113 -5.10 -11.27 13.33
N ASP A 114 -4.81 -11.97 12.25
CA ASP A 114 -3.58 -11.74 11.50
C ASP A 114 -3.63 -10.41 10.74
N LEU A 115 -4.78 -10.05 10.14
CA LEU A 115 -5.00 -8.73 9.55
C LEU A 115 -4.90 -7.62 10.61
N GLN A 116 -5.47 -7.82 11.81
CA GLN A 116 -5.33 -6.87 12.93
C GLN A 116 -3.86 -6.68 13.30
N ARG A 117 -3.06 -7.74 13.38
CA ARG A 117 -1.62 -7.64 13.68
C ARG A 117 -0.86 -6.85 12.62
N LEU A 118 -1.18 -7.05 11.34
CA LEU A 118 -0.59 -6.25 10.25
C LEU A 118 -0.89 -4.76 10.41
N ILE A 119 -2.15 -4.43 10.73
CA ILE A 119 -2.56 -3.05 11.01
C ILE A 119 -1.78 -2.49 12.21
N ASP A 120 -1.71 -3.25 13.31
CA ASP A 120 -1.02 -2.83 14.52
C ASP A 120 0.47 -2.54 14.26
N ILE A 121 1.16 -3.42 13.52
CA ILE A 121 2.57 -3.26 13.16
C ILE A 121 2.78 -1.99 12.33
N ALA A 122 1.94 -1.75 11.32
CA ALA A 122 2.04 -0.58 10.47
C ALA A 122 1.77 0.72 11.26
N GLN A 123 0.74 0.73 12.12
CA GLN A 123 0.38 1.89 12.94
C GLN A 123 1.41 2.17 14.03
N GLN A 124 2.04 1.15 14.64
CA GLN A 124 3.16 1.33 15.58
C GLN A 124 4.36 1.99 14.91
N ALA A 125 4.59 1.71 13.63
CA ALA A 125 5.58 2.41 12.82
C ALA A 125 5.12 3.81 12.36
N LYS A 126 3.95 4.27 12.80
CA LYS A 126 3.33 5.55 12.43
C LYS A 126 2.95 5.65 10.96
N ALA A 127 2.87 4.56 10.22
CA ALA A 127 2.37 4.54 8.85
C ALA A 127 0.84 4.73 8.81
N GLY A 128 0.35 5.41 7.78
CA GLY A 128 -1.06 5.36 7.42
C GLY A 128 -1.40 3.99 6.85
N VAL A 129 -2.60 3.47 7.12
CA VAL A 129 -3.00 2.15 6.64
C VAL A 129 -4.19 2.26 5.71
N VAL A 130 -4.12 1.59 4.57
CA VAL A 130 -5.24 1.33 3.67
C VAL A 130 -5.48 -0.18 3.64
N LEU A 131 -6.61 -0.62 4.18
CA LEU A 131 -7.00 -2.02 4.14
C LEU A 131 -7.83 -2.28 2.87
N THR A 132 -7.56 -3.37 2.18
CA THR A 132 -8.24 -3.70 0.92
C THR A 132 -9.20 -4.86 1.13
N GLY A 133 -10.48 -4.62 0.88
CA GLY A 133 -11.52 -5.64 0.93
C GLY A 133 -11.43 -6.62 -0.24
N ILE A 134 -11.63 -7.89 0.09
CA ILE A 134 -11.64 -9.01 -0.85
C ILE A 134 -12.98 -9.73 -0.71
N GLN A 135 -13.48 -10.27 -1.82
CA GLN A 135 -14.66 -11.13 -1.84
C GLN A 135 -14.27 -12.49 -2.40
N LEU A 136 -14.85 -13.54 -1.84
CA LEU A 136 -14.61 -14.91 -2.28
C LEU A 136 -15.71 -15.35 -3.23
N ASN A 137 -15.40 -16.37 -4.04
CA ASN A 137 -16.38 -17.01 -4.91
C ASN A 137 -17.61 -17.46 -4.11
N PRO A 138 -18.84 -17.37 -4.65
CA PRO A 138 -20.07 -17.81 -4.02
C PRO A 138 -20.06 -19.24 -3.47
N ASN A 139 -19.22 -20.12 -4.02
CA ASN A 139 -19.10 -21.53 -3.63
C ASN A 139 -18.68 -21.75 -2.16
N TYR A 140 -18.11 -20.74 -1.50
CA TYR A 140 -17.77 -20.82 -0.07
C TYR A 140 -18.98 -20.66 0.85
N GLY A 141 -20.14 -20.39 0.28
CA GLY A 141 -21.41 -20.26 0.97
C GLY A 141 -21.70 -18.84 1.48
N PRO A 142 -23.00 -18.47 1.53
CA PRO A 142 -23.40 -17.09 1.76
C PRO A 142 -23.00 -16.55 3.15
N ARG A 143 -23.04 -17.40 4.17
CA ARG A 143 -22.69 -16.99 5.54
C ARG A 143 -21.19 -16.66 5.64
N TYR A 144 -20.33 -17.57 5.18
CA TYR A 144 -18.87 -17.36 5.23
C TYR A 144 -18.47 -16.11 4.43
N ASN A 145 -19.00 -15.98 3.20
CA ASN A 145 -18.70 -14.83 2.34
C ASN A 145 -19.16 -13.51 2.94
N THR A 146 -20.33 -13.48 3.59
CA THR A 146 -20.84 -12.28 4.25
C THR A 146 -19.96 -11.90 5.44
N GLU A 147 -19.62 -12.86 6.30
CA GLU A 147 -18.77 -12.65 7.47
C GLU A 147 -17.35 -12.25 7.04
N PHE A 148 -16.78 -12.89 6.01
CA PHE A 148 -15.48 -12.57 5.45
C PHE A 148 -15.42 -11.13 4.93
N ARG A 149 -16.38 -10.70 4.13
CA ARG A 149 -16.47 -9.32 3.64
C ARG A 149 -16.63 -8.31 4.77
N ASN A 150 -17.50 -8.59 5.73
CA ASN A 150 -17.77 -7.68 6.85
C ASN A 150 -16.57 -7.52 7.79
N MET A 151 -15.67 -8.49 7.84
CA MET A 151 -14.45 -8.45 8.64
C MET A 151 -13.58 -7.26 8.28
N TYR A 152 -13.39 -6.96 6.99
CA TYR A 152 -12.58 -5.82 6.55
C TYR A 152 -13.20 -4.48 7.00
N ALA A 153 -14.51 -4.31 6.83
CA ALA A 153 -15.19 -3.10 7.27
C ALA A 153 -15.11 -2.92 8.81
N LYS A 154 -15.25 -4.00 9.56
CA LYS A 154 -15.11 -4.00 11.03
C LYS A 154 -13.69 -3.59 11.45
N LEU A 155 -12.67 -4.18 10.83
CA LEU A 155 -11.26 -3.87 11.10
C LEU A 155 -10.93 -2.43 10.75
N ALA A 156 -11.35 -1.95 9.58
CA ALA A 156 -11.09 -0.59 9.14
C ALA A 156 -11.72 0.43 10.08
N LYS A 157 -12.99 0.23 10.46
CA LYS A 157 -13.69 1.10 11.42
C LYS A 157 -13.02 1.10 12.80
N LYS A 158 -12.66 -0.08 13.32
CA LYS A 158 -12.00 -0.23 14.63
C LYS A 158 -10.68 0.51 14.71
N ASN A 159 -9.89 0.48 13.64
CA ASN A 159 -8.53 0.99 13.61
C ASN A 159 -8.39 2.35 12.92
N ALA A 160 -9.50 2.97 12.50
CA ALA A 160 -9.54 4.22 11.75
C ALA A 160 -8.62 4.21 10.50
N THR A 161 -8.60 3.10 9.76
CA THR A 161 -7.83 2.95 8.51
C THR A 161 -8.67 3.34 7.29
N GLY A 162 -8.01 3.63 6.17
CA GLY A 162 -8.68 3.61 4.87
C GLY A 162 -9.21 2.21 4.56
N LEU A 163 -10.29 2.13 3.78
CA LEU A 163 -10.87 0.87 3.33
C LEU A 163 -11.22 0.96 1.85
N VAL A 164 -10.58 0.15 1.03
CA VAL A 164 -11.08 -0.18 -0.31
C VAL A 164 -12.19 -1.21 -0.14
N PRO A 165 -13.43 -0.96 -0.54
CA PRO A 165 -14.54 -1.90 -0.29
C PRO A 165 -14.35 -3.24 -0.97
N PHE A 166 -13.90 -3.24 -2.23
CA PHE A 166 -13.59 -4.43 -3.00
C PHE A 166 -12.60 -4.11 -4.13
N ILE A 167 -11.46 -4.80 -4.16
CA ILE A 167 -10.40 -4.56 -5.16
C ILE A 167 -10.85 -4.89 -6.59
N LEU A 168 -11.71 -5.90 -6.78
CA LEU A 168 -12.21 -6.36 -8.08
C LEU A 168 -13.63 -5.88 -8.38
N GLU A 169 -14.04 -4.73 -7.85
CA GLU A 169 -15.35 -4.14 -8.16
C GLU A 169 -15.48 -3.88 -9.66
N GLY A 170 -16.59 -4.36 -10.27
CA GLY A 170 -16.82 -4.28 -11.72
C GLY A 170 -15.88 -5.12 -12.59
N ILE A 171 -15.11 -6.01 -11.96
CA ILE A 171 -14.17 -6.94 -12.63
C ILE A 171 -14.56 -8.37 -12.37
N GLY A 172 -14.72 -8.75 -11.09
CA GLY A 172 -14.84 -10.15 -10.66
C GLY A 172 -16.04 -10.90 -11.22
N GLU A 173 -17.09 -10.21 -11.64
CA GLU A 173 -18.29 -10.77 -12.24
C GLU A 173 -18.24 -10.82 -13.78
N ASP A 174 -17.20 -10.25 -14.40
CA ASP A 174 -17.04 -10.17 -15.86
C ASP A 174 -15.98 -11.16 -16.33
N PRO A 175 -16.37 -12.26 -16.99
CA PRO A 175 -15.44 -13.29 -17.46
C PRO A 175 -14.37 -12.76 -18.42
N ASP A 176 -14.66 -11.71 -19.19
CA ASP A 176 -13.69 -11.12 -20.14
C ASP A 176 -12.58 -10.32 -19.43
N LYS A 177 -12.81 -9.95 -18.16
CA LYS A 177 -11.83 -9.26 -17.32
C LYS A 177 -11.05 -10.20 -16.42
N MET A 178 -11.44 -11.47 -16.35
CA MET A 178 -10.78 -12.47 -15.50
C MET A 178 -9.97 -13.45 -16.34
N GLN A 179 -8.84 -13.91 -15.78
CA GLN A 179 -8.08 -15.02 -16.35
C GLN A 179 -8.89 -16.31 -16.29
N ALA A 180 -8.44 -17.33 -17.00
CA ALA A 180 -9.15 -18.62 -17.09
C ALA A 180 -9.35 -19.33 -15.73
N ASP A 181 -8.60 -18.93 -14.70
CA ASP A 181 -8.73 -19.47 -13.34
C ASP A 181 -9.92 -18.87 -12.56
N GLY A 182 -10.53 -17.78 -13.07
CA GLY A 182 -11.66 -17.10 -12.42
C GLY A 182 -11.32 -16.42 -11.09
N ILE A 183 -10.02 -16.22 -10.80
CA ILE A 183 -9.52 -15.62 -9.57
C ILE A 183 -8.77 -14.32 -9.87
N HIS A 184 -7.91 -14.33 -10.90
CA HIS A 184 -7.04 -13.22 -11.22
C HIS A 184 -7.59 -12.36 -12.35
N PRO A 185 -7.53 -11.04 -12.25
CA PRO A 185 -7.91 -10.15 -13.35
C PRO A 185 -6.90 -10.27 -14.51
N THR A 186 -7.38 -10.03 -15.73
CA THR A 186 -6.53 -9.96 -16.92
C THR A 186 -5.63 -8.71 -16.87
N ALA A 187 -4.62 -8.70 -17.74
CA ALA A 187 -3.76 -7.52 -17.89
C ALA A 187 -4.54 -6.28 -18.37
N ASP A 188 -5.60 -6.45 -19.15
CA ASP A 188 -6.45 -5.34 -19.61
C ASP A 188 -7.36 -4.78 -18.50
N ALA A 189 -7.66 -5.57 -17.49
CA ALA A 189 -8.44 -5.14 -16.33
C ALA A 189 -7.62 -4.37 -15.28
N GLN A 190 -6.28 -4.37 -15.36
CA GLN A 190 -5.43 -3.78 -14.32
C GLN A 190 -5.62 -2.28 -14.14
N GLN A 191 -5.97 -1.56 -15.20
CA GLN A 191 -6.32 -0.14 -15.07
C GLN A 191 -7.57 0.06 -14.19
N LEU A 192 -8.57 -0.81 -14.32
CA LEU A 192 -9.78 -0.73 -13.49
C LEU A 192 -9.48 -1.14 -12.04
N VAL A 193 -8.58 -2.11 -11.81
CA VAL A 193 -8.08 -2.40 -10.46
C VAL A 193 -7.44 -1.15 -9.85
N LEU A 194 -6.59 -0.43 -10.59
CA LEU A 194 -6.02 0.83 -10.12
C LEU A 194 -7.10 1.86 -9.79
N GLU A 195 -8.14 2.02 -10.62
CA GLU A 195 -9.22 2.97 -10.34
C GLU A 195 -9.99 2.63 -9.05
N ASN A 196 -10.17 1.34 -8.74
CA ASN A 196 -10.76 0.89 -7.49
C ASN A 196 -9.91 1.21 -6.27
N MET A 197 -8.59 1.18 -6.41
CA MET A 197 -7.62 1.40 -5.33
C MET A 197 -7.27 2.87 -5.12
N TRP A 198 -7.17 3.62 -6.21
CA TRP A 198 -6.60 4.97 -6.25
C TRP A 198 -7.20 5.96 -5.25
N PRO A 199 -8.54 6.15 -5.14
CA PRO A 199 -9.12 7.17 -4.26
C PRO A 199 -8.69 7.02 -2.80
N TYR A 200 -8.48 5.80 -2.36
CA TYR A 200 -8.12 5.48 -0.97
C TYR A 200 -6.63 5.66 -0.73
N ILE A 201 -5.80 5.25 -1.69
CA ILE A 201 -4.34 5.43 -1.63
C ILE A 201 -4.01 6.93 -1.72
N GLU A 202 -4.62 7.65 -2.65
CA GLU A 202 -4.42 9.10 -2.79
C GLU A 202 -4.80 9.85 -1.52
N THR A 203 -5.93 9.49 -0.90
CA THR A 203 -6.35 10.07 0.38
C THR A 203 -5.29 9.86 1.46
N ALA A 204 -4.71 8.66 1.53
CA ALA A 204 -3.66 8.35 2.49
C ALA A 204 -2.37 9.16 2.20
N ILE A 205 -1.94 9.28 0.94
CA ILE A 205 -0.80 10.11 0.54
C ILE A 205 -1.01 11.56 0.94
N LYS A 206 -2.16 12.16 0.57
CA LYS A 206 -2.51 13.55 0.91
C LYS A 206 -2.50 13.81 2.41
N ALA A 207 -3.01 12.85 3.21
CA ALA A 207 -3.01 12.95 4.67
C ALA A 207 -1.59 12.91 5.27
N ARG A 208 -0.61 12.33 4.57
CA ARG A 208 0.80 12.31 5.00
C ARG A 208 1.55 13.55 4.55
N LEU A 209 1.30 14.05 3.35
CA LEU A 209 1.89 15.29 2.85
C LEU A 209 1.43 16.54 3.64
N ALA A 210 0.29 16.48 4.32
CA ALA A 210 -0.26 17.58 5.12
C ALA A 210 0.32 17.66 6.55
N LYS A 211 1.22 16.74 6.95
CA LYS A 211 1.87 16.69 8.27
C LYS A 211 3.26 17.26 8.27
#